data_52a43b162e20c4f3228f158679d3d3fe
#
_entry.id   52a43b162e20c4f3228f158679d3d3fe
#
_cell.length_a   1.000
_cell.length_b   1.000
_cell.length_c   1.000
_cell.angle_alpha   90.00
_cell.angle_beta   90.00
_cell.angle_gamma   90.00
#
_symmetry.space_group_name_H-M   'P 1'
#
loop_
_entity.id
_entity.type
_entity.pdbx_description
1 polymer ?
#
loop_
_entity_poly.entity_id
_entity_poly.type
_entity_poly.pdbx_seq_one_letter_code
_entity_poly.pdbx_strand_id
1 'polypeptide(L)'
;MRKLLFIILPVVVLAGGVSGGWYWWNVLRFLQSTDDAYVQSDVSLISPKVEGYIKKVKVADNQEVAEGAVLFVIDDRDFKAKLAQAEAAVAIEEASVASYESRLKLQQAMIDQAAATVASAEADLSRAQQDYKRYSALMSTDFASRQRFEQAQADARKGEAAVAKSRAALAAEQNQLAVLHSQQREEQAKLQQARANLQLAQNDLDNTVIRAPISGVAGNRAGQVGQYVKAGTQLLSLVPLSRVYVTANFKETQLTHMRPGQLAAVAVDAYPDLTIDGHIESFAPASGAEFSLLPPDNATGNFTKIVQRVPVRVALPASSPLIGRLRPGLSVTVTVDTRDTGDGDGLVGAAQAKSPSLDSAPAR
;
A
#
# COMPACT_ATOMS: atom_id res chain seq x y z
N MET A 1 85.10 -19.39 3.76
CA MET A 1 83.67 -19.44 4.04
C MET A 1 83.14 -18.22 4.84
N ARG A 2 83.81 -17.77 5.90
CA ARG A 2 83.33 -16.61 6.71
C ARG A 2 83.22 -15.28 5.91
N LYS A 3 84.06 -14.96 4.97
CA LYS A 3 84.01 -13.71 4.18
C LYS A 3 82.84 -13.70 3.18
N LEU A 4 82.39 -14.87 2.66
CA LEU A 4 81.22 -14.96 1.76
C LEU A 4 79.93 -14.74 2.53
N LEU A 5 79.87 -15.21 3.77
CA LEU A 5 78.64 -15.01 4.64
C LEU A 5 78.41 -13.53 4.96
N PHE A 6 79.47 -12.72 5.15
CA PHE A 6 79.42 -11.29 5.40
C PHE A 6 78.90 -10.46 4.20
N ILE A 7 78.97 -11.01 2.97
CA ILE A 7 78.49 -10.36 1.76
C ILE A 7 77.07 -10.84 1.44
N ILE A 8 76.74 -12.13 1.64
CA ILE A 8 75.45 -12.70 1.34
C ILE A 8 74.40 -12.21 2.31
N LEU A 9 74.67 -12.08 3.60
CA LEU A 9 73.68 -11.64 4.61
C LEU A 9 73.12 -10.24 4.34
N PRO A 10 73.92 -9.19 4.06
CA PRO A 10 73.42 -7.88 3.74
C PRO A 10 72.60 -7.84 2.41
N VAL A 11 73.04 -8.65 1.41
CA VAL A 11 72.28 -8.74 0.13
C VAL A 11 70.95 -9.37 0.31
N VAL A 12 70.77 -10.42 1.11
CA VAL A 12 69.53 -11.05 1.43
C VAL A 12 68.64 -10.10 2.22
N VAL A 13 69.14 -9.35 3.21
CA VAL A 13 68.39 -8.34 3.97
C VAL A 13 67.94 -7.19 3.07
N LEU A 14 68.79 -6.75 2.16
CA LEU A 14 68.45 -5.68 1.21
C LEU A 14 67.41 -6.13 0.20
N ALA A 15 67.52 -7.35 -0.35
CA ALA A 15 66.54 -7.95 -1.23
C ALA A 15 65.20 -8.16 -0.52
N GLY A 16 65.21 -8.62 0.75
CA GLY A 16 64.00 -8.73 1.61
C GLY A 16 63.37 -7.38 1.92
N GLY A 17 64.17 -6.34 2.20
CA GLY A 17 63.71 -4.98 2.42
C GLY A 17 63.08 -4.35 1.17
N VAL A 18 63.73 -4.53 0.00
CA VAL A 18 63.17 -4.02 -1.27
C VAL A 18 61.90 -4.76 -1.66
N SER A 19 61.84 -6.08 -1.55
CA SER A 19 60.65 -6.86 -1.87
C SER A 19 59.51 -6.58 -0.89
N GLY A 20 59.80 -6.44 0.42
CA GLY A 20 58.82 -6.04 1.45
C GLY A 20 58.27 -4.62 1.25
N GLY A 21 59.18 -3.67 0.91
CA GLY A 21 58.78 -2.29 0.59
C GLY A 21 57.97 -2.21 -0.69
N TRP A 22 58.31 -2.98 -1.72
CA TRP A 22 57.52 -3.07 -2.95
C TRP A 22 56.15 -3.67 -2.72
N TYR A 23 56.02 -4.75 -1.90
CA TYR A 23 54.76 -5.38 -1.53
C TYR A 23 53.90 -4.42 -0.71
N TRP A 24 54.47 -3.72 0.28
CA TRP A 24 53.74 -2.71 1.06
C TRP A 24 53.23 -1.58 0.17
N TRP A 25 54.05 -1.09 -0.78
CA TRP A 25 53.72 0.01 -1.67
C TRP A 25 52.60 -0.35 -2.66
N ASN A 26 52.59 -1.58 -3.17
CA ASN A 26 51.66 -1.99 -4.22
C ASN A 26 50.39 -2.70 -3.68
N VAL A 27 50.41 -3.21 -2.43
CA VAL A 27 49.28 -4.01 -1.90
C VAL A 27 48.79 -3.46 -0.59
N LEU A 28 49.62 -3.47 0.47
CA LEU A 28 49.11 -3.23 1.84
C LEU A 28 48.54 -1.85 2.07
N ARG A 29 49.05 -0.80 1.44
CA ARG A 29 48.54 0.58 1.62
C ARG A 29 47.12 0.79 1.07
N PHE A 30 46.67 -0.08 0.17
CA PHE A 30 45.33 0.02 -0.45
C PHE A 30 44.28 -0.83 0.27
N LEU A 31 44.68 -1.69 1.19
CA LEU A 31 43.77 -2.48 1.99
C LEU A 31 43.33 -1.67 3.19
N GLN A 32 42.04 -1.38 3.25
CA GLN A 32 41.40 -0.72 4.38
C GLN A 32 40.60 -1.73 5.18
N SER A 33 40.95 -1.93 6.47
CA SER A 33 40.28 -2.92 7.32
C SER A 33 39.62 -2.27 8.52
N THR A 34 38.48 -2.85 8.94
CA THR A 34 37.79 -2.51 10.19
C THR A 34 37.29 -3.77 10.87
N ASP A 35 37.44 -3.82 12.19
CA ASP A 35 36.90 -4.83 13.10
C ASP A 35 35.53 -4.37 13.75
N ASP A 36 35.19 -3.11 13.56
CA ASP A 36 33.88 -2.56 13.98
C ASP A 36 32.86 -2.77 12.88
N ALA A 37 32.50 -4.03 12.67
CA ALA A 37 31.53 -4.42 11.66
C ALA A 37 30.65 -5.56 12.17
N TYR A 38 29.35 -5.51 11.79
CA TYR A 38 28.35 -6.45 12.26
C TYR A 38 27.46 -6.92 11.13
N VAL A 39 27.08 -8.20 11.19
CA VAL A 39 26.03 -8.73 10.31
C VAL A 39 24.69 -8.12 10.73
N GLN A 40 23.93 -7.64 9.77
CA GLN A 40 22.58 -7.09 9.95
C GLN A 40 21.59 -7.72 8.97
N SER A 41 20.31 -7.58 9.28
CA SER A 41 19.20 -7.91 8.36
C SER A 41 17.99 -7.02 8.66
N ASP A 42 17.09 -6.91 7.70
CA ASP A 42 15.85 -6.13 7.85
C ASP A 42 14.82 -6.97 8.61
N VAL A 43 14.84 -6.87 9.94
CA VAL A 43 13.96 -7.61 10.84
C VAL A 43 12.53 -7.09 10.72
N SER A 44 11.57 -7.98 10.45
CA SER A 44 10.15 -7.64 10.43
C SER A 44 9.51 -7.92 11.79
N LEU A 45 8.98 -6.87 12.44
CA LEU A 45 8.23 -6.98 13.69
C LEU A 45 6.78 -7.31 13.40
N ILE A 46 6.29 -8.42 13.96
CA ILE A 46 4.93 -8.90 13.75
C ILE A 46 4.05 -8.45 14.89
N SER A 47 2.98 -7.73 14.57
CA SER A 47 1.97 -7.25 15.48
C SER A 47 0.56 -7.49 14.92
N PRO A 48 -0.47 -7.69 15.75
CA PRO A 48 -1.85 -7.82 15.31
C PRO A 48 -2.41 -6.46 14.87
N LYS A 49 -3.34 -6.48 13.93
CA LYS A 49 -4.14 -5.32 13.52
C LYS A 49 -5.42 -5.17 14.36
N VAL A 50 -5.91 -6.28 14.92
CA VAL A 50 -7.12 -6.34 15.75
C VAL A 50 -6.75 -6.80 17.16
N GLU A 51 -7.55 -6.39 18.14
CA GLU A 51 -7.36 -6.78 19.52
C GLU A 51 -8.14 -8.05 19.87
N GLY A 52 -7.68 -8.80 20.86
CA GLY A 52 -8.36 -10.00 21.32
C GLY A 52 -7.45 -10.98 22.04
N TYR A 53 -7.98 -12.13 22.43
CA TYR A 53 -7.23 -13.20 23.06
C TYR A 53 -6.55 -14.11 22.03
N ILE A 54 -5.28 -14.44 22.21
CA ILE A 54 -4.59 -15.42 21.39
C ILE A 54 -5.17 -16.81 21.68
N LYS A 55 -5.83 -17.41 20.70
CA LYS A 55 -6.42 -18.75 20.77
C LYS A 55 -5.42 -19.85 20.45
N LYS A 56 -4.53 -19.61 19.48
CA LYS A 56 -3.51 -20.59 19.04
C LYS A 56 -2.23 -19.86 18.65
N VAL A 57 -1.10 -20.45 19.02
CA VAL A 57 0.24 -20.10 18.54
C VAL A 57 0.70 -21.26 17.66
N LYS A 58 1.03 -20.98 16.39
CA LYS A 58 1.40 -22.01 15.40
C LYS A 58 2.87 -21.97 15.01
N VAL A 59 3.66 -21.17 15.71
CA VAL A 59 5.10 -21.02 15.46
C VAL A 59 5.86 -21.23 16.77
N ALA A 60 6.95 -22.00 16.71
CA ALA A 60 7.90 -22.16 17.82
C ALA A 60 9.03 -21.12 17.73
N ASP A 61 9.73 -20.92 18.85
CA ASP A 61 10.94 -20.10 18.88
C ASP A 61 12.02 -20.72 17.97
N ASN A 62 12.72 -19.88 17.23
CA ASN A 62 13.77 -20.26 16.26
C ASN A 62 13.31 -21.15 15.11
N GLN A 63 11.99 -21.25 14.87
CA GLN A 63 11.43 -21.99 13.75
C GLN A 63 11.54 -21.17 12.47
N GLU A 64 11.95 -21.82 11.40
CA GLU A 64 11.86 -21.27 10.04
C GLU A 64 10.42 -21.28 9.54
N VAL A 65 9.97 -20.15 9.01
CA VAL A 65 8.62 -19.95 8.48
C VAL A 65 8.67 -19.40 7.07
N ALA A 66 7.79 -19.90 6.22
CA ALA A 66 7.61 -19.37 4.86
C ALA A 66 6.66 -18.16 4.90
N GLU A 67 6.76 -17.31 3.88
CA GLU A 67 5.80 -16.23 3.64
C GLU A 67 4.37 -16.77 3.57
N GLY A 68 3.41 -16.07 4.18
CA GLY A 68 2.00 -16.48 4.27
C GLY A 68 1.69 -17.52 5.34
N ALA A 69 2.70 -18.13 5.99
CA ALA A 69 2.48 -19.09 7.07
C ALA A 69 1.72 -18.47 8.25
N VAL A 70 0.78 -19.22 8.83
CA VAL A 70 0.01 -18.78 10.00
C VAL A 70 0.89 -18.83 11.24
N LEU A 71 1.05 -17.69 11.92
CA LEU A 71 1.84 -17.54 13.14
C LEU A 71 0.97 -17.60 14.39
N PHE A 72 -0.07 -16.77 14.43
CA PHE A 72 -1.00 -16.67 15.55
C PHE A 72 -2.44 -16.68 15.06
N VAL A 73 -3.34 -17.12 15.91
CA VAL A 73 -4.79 -17.06 15.69
C VAL A 73 -5.41 -16.40 16.92
N ILE A 74 -6.07 -15.27 16.72
CA ILE A 74 -6.89 -14.57 17.72
C ILE A 74 -8.26 -15.24 17.78
N ASP A 75 -8.98 -15.16 18.91
CA ASP A 75 -10.35 -15.68 19.00
C ASP A 75 -11.27 -14.93 18.04
N ASP A 76 -11.84 -15.69 17.12
CA ASP A 76 -12.60 -15.23 15.98
C ASP A 76 -14.13 -15.14 16.20
N ARG A 77 -14.61 -15.55 17.38
CA ARG A 77 -16.06 -15.67 17.66
C ARG A 77 -16.80 -14.35 17.53
N ASP A 78 -16.29 -13.29 18.12
CA ASP A 78 -16.91 -11.97 18.09
C ASP A 78 -16.85 -11.34 16.69
N PHE A 79 -15.75 -11.57 15.97
CA PHE A 79 -15.57 -11.11 14.59
C PHE A 79 -16.53 -11.82 13.63
N LYS A 80 -16.76 -13.13 13.80
CA LYS A 80 -17.77 -13.88 13.04
C LYS A 80 -19.18 -13.39 13.31
N ALA A 81 -19.50 -13.05 14.56
CA ALA A 81 -20.80 -12.48 14.90
C ALA A 81 -21.00 -11.10 14.25
N LYS A 82 -19.96 -10.23 14.26
CA LYS A 82 -19.98 -8.94 13.56
C LYS A 82 -20.13 -9.11 12.05
N LEU A 83 -19.43 -10.08 11.46
CA LEU A 83 -19.58 -10.38 10.02
C LEU A 83 -21.02 -10.79 9.70
N ALA A 84 -21.60 -11.72 10.43
CA ALA A 84 -22.98 -12.16 10.23
C ALA A 84 -23.99 -11.00 10.40
N GLN A 85 -23.74 -10.09 11.34
CA GLN A 85 -24.53 -8.88 11.51
C GLN A 85 -24.45 -7.96 10.28
N ALA A 86 -23.24 -7.76 9.75
CA ALA A 86 -23.03 -6.94 8.57
C ALA A 86 -23.64 -7.58 7.29
N GLU A 87 -23.57 -8.90 7.16
CA GLU A 87 -24.27 -9.64 6.07
C GLU A 87 -25.79 -9.47 6.14
N ALA A 88 -26.36 -9.58 7.33
CA ALA A 88 -27.78 -9.33 7.53
C ALA A 88 -28.20 -7.90 7.18
N ALA A 89 -27.36 -6.90 7.51
CA ALA A 89 -27.60 -5.51 7.16
C ALA A 89 -27.60 -5.31 5.62
N VAL A 90 -26.67 -5.92 4.90
CA VAL A 90 -26.66 -5.89 3.42
C VAL A 90 -27.94 -6.51 2.86
N ALA A 91 -28.39 -7.66 3.39
CA ALA A 91 -29.62 -8.32 2.93
C ALA A 91 -30.88 -7.44 3.15
N ILE A 92 -30.94 -6.69 4.24
CA ILE A 92 -32.03 -5.72 4.51
C ILE A 92 -32.04 -4.63 3.45
N GLU A 93 -30.89 -4.02 3.16
CA GLU A 93 -30.80 -2.95 2.17
C GLU A 93 -31.07 -3.45 0.73
N GLU A 94 -30.65 -4.66 0.40
CA GLU A 94 -30.98 -5.30 -0.89
C GLU A 94 -32.49 -5.51 -1.05
N ALA A 95 -33.17 -5.95 0.00
CA ALA A 95 -34.62 -6.08 0.01
C ALA A 95 -35.32 -4.70 -0.13
N SER A 96 -34.75 -3.66 0.49
CA SER A 96 -35.26 -2.28 0.36
C SER A 96 -35.15 -1.79 -1.09
N VAL A 97 -34.00 -1.95 -1.73
CA VAL A 97 -33.82 -1.59 -3.16
C VAL A 97 -34.81 -2.35 -4.05
N ALA A 98 -34.98 -3.65 -3.86
CA ALA A 98 -35.94 -4.46 -4.61
C ALA A 98 -37.41 -3.99 -4.41
N SER A 99 -37.77 -3.52 -3.20
CA SER A 99 -39.07 -2.90 -2.93
C SER A 99 -39.28 -1.63 -3.75
N TYR A 100 -38.27 -0.75 -3.84
CA TYR A 100 -38.35 0.45 -4.67
C TYR A 100 -38.44 0.15 -6.16
N GLU A 101 -37.75 -0.87 -6.66
CA GLU A 101 -37.88 -1.33 -8.04
C GLU A 101 -39.33 -1.77 -8.36
N SER A 102 -39.98 -2.45 -7.42
CA SER A 102 -41.36 -2.83 -7.54
C SER A 102 -42.33 -1.62 -7.54
N ARG A 103 -42.06 -0.61 -6.70
CA ARG A 103 -42.82 0.66 -6.67
C ARG A 103 -42.62 1.45 -7.98
N LEU A 104 -41.44 1.47 -8.56
CA LEU A 104 -41.20 2.13 -9.87
C LEU A 104 -42.03 1.46 -10.99
N LYS A 105 -42.09 0.12 -11.01
CA LYS A 105 -42.94 -0.61 -11.98
C LYS A 105 -44.41 -0.27 -11.83
N LEU A 106 -44.91 -0.18 -10.58
CA LEU A 106 -46.25 0.24 -10.30
C LEU A 106 -46.54 1.67 -10.79
N GLN A 107 -45.64 2.61 -10.48
CA GLN A 107 -45.73 4.01 -10.91
C GLN A 107 -45.73 4.14 -12.44
N GLN A 108 -44.94 3.35 -13.14
CA GLN A 108 -44.96 3.32 -14.61
C GLN A 108 -46.33 2.90 -15.15
N ALA A 109 -46.96 1.90 -14.55
CA ALA A 109 -48.31 1.49 -14.92
C ALA A 109 -49.39 2.59 -14.66
N MET A 110 -49.19 3.37 -13.57
CA MET A 110 -50.06 4.53 -13.30
C MET A 110 -49.90 5.66 -14.34
N ILE A 111 -48.68 5.90 -14.78
CA ILE A 111 -48.39 6.85 -15.87
C ILE A 111 -49.03 6.38 -17.16
N ASP A 112 -48.94 5.10 -17.51
CA ASP A 112 -49.57 4.55 -18.72
C ASP A 112 -51.10 4.66 -18.65
N GLN A 113 -51.71 4.43 -17.49
CA GLN A 113 -53.15 4.64 -17.25
C GLN A 113 -53.52 6.12 -17.42
N ALA A 114 -52.78 7.06 -16.83
CA ALA A 114 -53.03 8.49 -16.97
C ALA A 114 -52.86 8.95 -18.42
N ALA A 115 -51.89 8.42 -19.15
CA ALA A 115 -51.71 8.70 -20.59
C ALA A 115 -52.89 8.21 -21.42
N ALA A 116 -53.45 7.03 -21.14
CA ALA A 116 -54.65 6.54 -21.79
C ALA A 116 -55.87 7.44 -21.48
N THR A 117 -55.98 7.98 -20.26
CA THR A 117 -57.02 8.94 -19.89
C THR A 117 -56.90 10.25 -20.68
N VAL A 118 -55.66 10.75 -20.91
CA VAL A 118 -55.45 11.92 -21.76
C VAL A 118 -55.90 11.63 -23.19
N ALA A 119 -55.53 10.47 -23.75
CA ALA A 119 -55.89 10.09 -25.11
C ALA A 119 -57.43 10.01 -25.28
N SER A 120 -58.16 9.48 -24.29
CA SER A 120 -59.62 9.48 -24.27
C SER A 120 -60.20 10.88 -24.27
N ALA A 121 -59.70 11.77 -23.38
CA ALA A 121 -60.19 13.16 -23.29
C ALA A 121 -59.89 13.95 -24.59
N GLU A 122 -58.75 13.70 -25.25
CA GLU A 122 -58.40 14.30 -26.55
C GLU A 122 -59.32 13.83 -27.68
N ALA A 123 -59.73 12.56 -27.69
CA ALA A 123 -60.70 12.04 -28.65
C ALA A 123 -62.06 12.69 -28.45
N ASP A 124 -62.52 12.82 -27.20
CA ASP A 124 -63.81 13.51 -26.88
C ASP A 124 -63.75 15.00 -27.26
N LEU A 125 -62.63 15.70 -27.00
CA LEU A 125 -62.44 17.08 -27.41
C LEU A 125 -62.50 17.21 -28.94
N SER A 126 -61.83 16.32 -29.66
CA SER A 126 -61.81 16.30 -31.14
C SER A 126 -63.24 16.18 -31.71
N ARG A 127 -64.05 15.31 -31.13
CA ARG A 127 -65.49 15.17 -31.48
C ARG A 127 -66.23 16.47 -31.20
N ALA A 128 -66.13 17.04 -30.02
CA ALA A 128 -66.86 18.29 -29.62
C ALA A 128 -66.42 19.48 -30.49
N GLN A 129 -65.15 19.58 -30.87
CA GLN A 129 -64.64 20.62 -31.77
C GLN A 129 -65.17 20.46 -33.21
N GLN A 130 -65.31 19.21 -33.69
CA GLN A 130 -65.90 18.94 -35.00
C GLN A 130 -67.37 19.34 -35.01
N ASP A 131 -68.14 19.02 -33.93
CA ASP A 131 -69.53 19.43 -33.78
C ASP A 131 -69.65 20.96 -33.70
N TYR A 132 -68.80 21.61 -32.91
CA TYR A 132 -68.73 23.08 -32.85
C TYR A 132 -68.54 23.72 -34.21
N LYS A 133 -67.53 23.25 -34.95
CA LYS A 133 -67.23 23.72 -36.34
C LYS A 133 -68.42 23.50 -37.25
N ARG A 134 -69.12 22.36 -37.18
CA ARG A 134 -70.30 22.04 -37.97
C ARG A 134 -71.49 23.00 -37.68
N TYR A 135 -71.79 23.15 -36.39
CA TYR A 135 -72.90 24.06 -36.01
C TYR A 135 -72.56 25.54 -36.22
N SER A 136 -71.36 25.94 -36.14
CA SER A 136 -70.86 27.29 -36.51
C SER A 136 -71.14 27.60 -38.00
N ALA A 137 -70.78 26.63 -38.88
CA ALA A 137 -71.02 26.77 -40.33
C ALA A 137 -72.57 26.76 -40.64
N LEU A 138 -73.38 25.91 -39.99
CA LEU A 138 -74.80 25.83 -40.18
C LEU A 138 -75.55 27.09 -39.66
N MET A 139 -75.05 27.72 -38.60
CA MET A 139 -75.54 28.95 -38.06
C MET A 139 -75.42 30.14 -39.00
N SER A 140 -74.28 30.21 -39.73
CA SER A 140 -74.05 31.26 -40.72
C SER A 140 -74.95 31.21 -41.93
N THR A 141 -75.61 30.04 -42.14
CA THR A 141 -76.57 29.79 -43.23
C THR A 141 -77.99 29.65 -42.74
N ASP A 142 -78.33 29.97 -41.49
CA ASP A 142 -79.67 29.92 -40.85
C ASP A 142 -80.28 28.49 -40.69
N PHE A 143 -79.47 27.43 -40.86
CA PHE A 143 -79.89 26.03 -40.77
C PHE A 143 -79.70 25.40 -39.38
N ALA A 144 -79.20 26.15 -38.40
CA ALA A 144 -79.07 25.69 -37.02
C ALA A 144 -79.67 26.68 -36.03
N SER A 145 -80.26 26.18 -34.91
CA SER A 145 -80.75 27.05 -33.87
C SER A 145 -79.59 27.58 -32.99
N ARG A 146 -79.71 28.79 -32.49
CA ARG A 146 -78.72 29.44 -31.60
C ARG A 146 -78.45 28.58 -30.35
N GLN A 147 -79.42 27.92 -29.77
CA GLN A 147 -79.25 26.99 -28.65
C GLN A 147 -78.28 25.84 -28.97
N ARG A 148 -78.40 25.24 -30.17
CA ARG A 148 -77.49 24.16 -30.60
C ARG A 148 -76.01 24.63 -30.76
N PHE A 149 -75.84 25.82 -31.30
CA PHE A 149 -74.52 26.43 -31.41
C PHE A 149 -73.91 26.71 -30.02
N GLU A 150 -74.62 27.37 -29.13
CA GLU A 150 -74.20 27.67 -27.76
C GLU A 150 -73.84 26.39 -26.97
N GLN A 151 -74.68 25.33 -27.12
CA GLN A 151 -74.41 24.03 -26.55
C GLN A 151 -73.14 23.42 -27.07
N ALA A 152 -72.90 23.36 -28.38
CA ALA A 152 -71.69 22.83 -28.96
C ALA A 152 -70.41 23.63 -28.58
N GLN A 153 -70.55 24.96 -28.45
CA GLN A 153 -69.45 25.81 -27.93
C GLN A 153 -69.16 25.50 -26.47
N ALA A 154 -70.18 25.29 -25.61
CA ALA A 154 -69.97 24.91 -24.23
C ALA A 154 -69.30 23.53 -24.10
N ASP A 155 -69.75 22.57 -24.93
CA ASP A 155 -69.16 21.21 -24.95
C ASP A 155 -67.68 21.21 -25.42
N ALA A 156 -67.31 22.02 -26.43
CA ALA A 156 -65.93 22.19 -26.83
C ALA A 156 -65.05 22.78 -25.72
N ARG A 157 -65.49 23.84 -25.02
CA ARG A 157 -64.81 24.41 -23.87
C ARG A 157 -64.68 23.42 -22.70
N LYS A 158 -65.71 22.63 -22.43
CA LYS A 158 -65.68 21.57 -21.43
C LYS A 158 -64.67 20.49 -21.79
N GLY A 159 -64.56 20.11 -23.07
CA GLY A 159 -63.58 19.18 -23.56
C GLY A 159 -62.14 19.71 -23.41
N GLU A 160 -61.89 20.99 -23.72
CA GLU A 160 -60.59 21.63 -23.50
C GLU A 160 -60.17 21.59 -22.01
N ALA A 161 -61.11 21.91 -21.10
CA ALA A 161 -60.86 21.83 -19.65
C ALA A 161 -60.61 20.39 -19.19
N ALA A 162 -61.29 19.39 -19.77
CA ALA A 162 -61.09 17.99 -19.45
C ALA A 162 -59.70 17.49 -19.88
N VAL A 163 -59.23 17.88 -21.07
CA VAL A 163 -57.86 17.55 -21.55
C VAL A 163 -56.81 18.23 -20.67
N ALA A 164 -57.00 19.51 -20.32
CA ALA A 164 -56.10 20.21 -19.42
C ALA A 164 -55.99 19.52 -18.04
N LYS A 165 -57.12 19.09 -17.47
CA LYS A 165 -57.17 18.31 -16.22
C LYS A 165 -56.42 16.98 -16.35
N SER A 166 -56.65 16.22 -17.41
CA SER A 166 -56.04 14.91 -17.61
C SER A 166 -54.52 15.03 -17.82
N ARG A 167 -54.06 16.06 -18.57
CA ARG A 167 -52.62 16.35 -18.76
C ARG A 167 -51.94 16.75 -17.43
N ALA A 168 -52.61 17.55 -16.60
CA ALA A 168 -52.10 17.89 -15.27
C ALA A 168 -51.97 16.65 -14.38
N ALA A 169 -52.95 15.72 -14.44
CA ALA A 169 -52.88 14.45 -13.72
C ALA A 169 -51.68 13.57 -14.22
N LEU A 170 -51.49 13.45 -15.53
CA LEU A 170 -50.34 12.76 -16.10
C LEU A 170 -48.99 13.37 -15.67
N ALA A 171 -48.88 14.71 -15.67
CA ALA A 171 -47.71 15.41 -15.18
C ALA A 171 -47.44 15.15 -13.69
N ALA A 172 -48.48 15.05 -12.87
CA ALA A 172 -48.33 14.70 -11.44
C ALA A 172 -47.75 13.29 -11.26
N GLU A 173 -48.24 12.28 -12.04
CA GLU A 173 -47.70 10.91 -12.00
C GLU A 173 -46.24 10.85 -12.48
N GLN A 174 -45.90 11.62 -13.52
CA GLN A 174 -44.50 11.71 -14.00
C GLN A 174 -43.57 12.36 -12.97
N ASN A 175 -44.04 13.40 -12.26
CA ASN A 175 -43.26 14.01 -11.16
C ASN A 175 -43.08 13.02 -10.00
N GLN A 176 -44.10 12.22 -9.67
CA GLN A 176 -43.97 11.17 -8.66
C GLN A 176 -42.93 10.11 -9.02
N LEU A 177 -42.78 9.76 -10.31
CA LEU A 177 -41.73 8.88 -10.78
C LEU A 177 -40.33 9.47 -10.49
N ALA A 178 -40.13 10.78 -10.70
CA ALA A 178 -38.88 11.45 -10.39
C ALA A 178 -38.52 11.39 -8.89
N VAL A 179 -39.53 11.53 -8.02
CA VAL A 179 -39.35 11.38 -6.56
C VAL A 179 -38.91 9.96 -6.21
N LEU A 180 -39.60 8.94 -6.76
CA LEU A 180 -39.27 7.53 -6.53
C LEU A 180 -37.84 7.19 -7.01
N HIS A 181 -37.38 7.71 -8.14
CA HIS A 181 -36.03 7.56 -8.60
C HIS A 181 -35.01 8.19 -7.65
N SER A 182 -35.35 9.32 -7.03
CA SER A 182 -34.45 9.94 -6.04
C SER A 182 -34.36 9.10 -4.77
N GLN A 183 -35.46 8.55 -4.32
CA GLN A 183 -35.53 7.63 -3.18
C GLN A 183 -34.80 6.32 -3.47
N GLN A 184 -34.95 5.75 -4.67
CA GLN A 184 -34.19 4.56 -5.08
C GLN A 184 -32.67 4.80 -5.00
N ARG A 185 -32.18 5.98 -5.47
CA ARG A 185 -30.76 6.34 -5.37
C ARG A 185 -30.29 6.45 -3.93
N GLU A 186 -31.13 6.97 -3.04
CA GLU A 186 -30.84 7.02 -1.61
C GLU A 186 -30.65 5.61 -1.03
N GLU A 187 -31.57 4.69 -1.33
CA GLU A 187 -31.47 3.30 -0.86
C GLU A 187 -30.25 2.57 -1.47
N GLN A 188 -29.92 2.84 -2.73
CA GLN A 188 -28.69 2.32 -3.34
C GLN A 188 -27.44 2.83 -2.62
N ALA A 189 -27.42 4.08 -2.17
CA ALA A 189 -26.30 4.62 -1.38
C ALA A 189 -26.22 3.94 0.01
N LYS A 190 -27.35 3.66 0.67
CA LYS A 190 -27.39 2.90 1.92
C LYS A 190 -26.87 1.47 1.73
N LEU A 191 -27.25 0.81 0.64
CA LEU A 191 -26.74 -0.51 0.28
C LEU A 191 -25.22 -0.49 0.08
N GLN A 192 -24.67 0.52 -0.59
CA GLN A 192 -23.21 0.67 -0.74
C GLN A 192 -22.52 0.87 0.62
N GLN A 193 -23.11 1.65 1.52
CA GLN A 193 -22.61 1.83 2.87
C GLN A 193 -22.62 0.50 3.66
N ALA A 194 -23.70 -0.27 3.59
CA ALA A 194 -23.82 -1.58 4.23
C ALA A 194 -22.76 -2.55 3.69
N ARG A 195 -22.50 -2.57 2.37
CA ARG A 195 -21.45 -3.38 1.74
C ARG A 195 -20.04 -2.96 2.17
N ALA A 196 -19.80 -1.66 2.35
CA ALA A 196 -18.52 -1.18 2.89
C ALA A 196 -18.31 -1.65 4.35
N ASN A 197 -19.36 -1.62 5.18
CA ASN A 197 -19.31 -2.13 6.54
C ASN A 197 -19.08 -3.66 6.57
N LEU A 198 -19.69 -4.40 5.65
CA LEU A 198 -19.44 -5.83 5.48
C LEU A 198 -17.97 -6.11 5.16
N GLN A 199 -17.38 -5.33 4.23
CA GLN A 199 -15.96 -5.48 3.88
C GLN A 199 -15.04 -5.18 5.08
N LEU A 200 -15.38 -4.20 5.92
CA LEU A 200 -14.63 -3.92 7.16
C LEU A 200 -14.71 -5.11 8.12
N ALA A 201 -15.90 -5.66 8.34
CA ALA A 201 -16.07 -6.83 9.22
C ALA A 201 -15.33 -8.07 8.69
N GLN A 202 -15.28 -8.25 7.37
CA GLN A 202 -14.51 -9.32 6.73
C GLN A 202 -13.00 -9.11 6.94
N ASN A 203 -12.49 -7.89 6.71
CA ASN A 203 -11.09 -7.54 6.94
C ASN A 203 -10.69 -7.75 8.41
N ASP A 204 -11.56 -7.40 9.36
CA ASP A 204 -11.31 -7.61 10.78
C ASP A 204 -11.24 -9.10 11.13
N LEU A 205 -12.12 -9.91 10.55
CA LEU A 205 -12.07 -11.37 10.70
C LEU A 205 -10.79 -11.95 10.10
N ASP A 206 -10.40 -11.52 8.91
CA ASP A 206 -9.17 -11.99 8.25
C ASP A 206 -7.94 -11.61 9.07
N ASN A 207 -7.93 -10.44 9.71
CA ASN A 207 -6.86 -9.96 10.58
C ASN A 207 -6.77 -10.75 11.92
N THR A 208 -7.75 -11.60 12.26
CA THR A 208 -7.63 -12.52 13.41
C THR A 208 -6.60 -13.62 13.16
N VAL A 209 -6.25 -13.89 11.89
CA VAL A 209 -5.24 -14.87 11.49
C VAL A 209 -3.97 -14.13 11.08
N ILE A 210 -3.01 -14.07 12.00
CA ILE A 210 -1.75 -13.36 11.78
C ILE A 210 -0.80 -14.26 10.99
N ARG A 211 -0.36 -13.77 9.83
CA ARG A 211 0.52 -14.49 8.90
C ARG A 211 1.88 -13.82 8.78
N ALA A 212 2.88 -14.59 8.38
CA ALA A 212 4.22 -14.11 8.07
C ALA A 212 4.21 -13.26 6.78
N PRO A 213 4.63 -11.98 6.81
CA PRO A 213 4.72 -11.14 5.61
C PRO A 213 5.94 -11.46 4.75
N ILE A 214 6.94 -12.13 5.30
CA ILE A 214 8.18 -12.55 4.64
C ILE A 214 8.59 -13.93 5.14
N SER A 215 9.38 -14.66 4.35
CA SER A 215 10.06 -15.86 4.83
C SER A 215 11.23 -15.50 5.75
N GLY A 216 11.40 -16.25 6.85
CA GLY A 216 12.48 -16.00 7.80
C GLY A 216 12.41 -16.92 9.01
N VAL A 217 13.26 -16.66 10.00
CA VAL A 217 13.29 -17.39 11.25
C VAL A 217 12.59 -16.57 12.34
N ALA A 218 11.66 -17.18 13.04
CA ALA A 218 10.94 -16.57 14.15
C ALA A 218 11.87 -16.41 15.38
N GLY A 219 11.90 -15.21 15.93
CA GLY A 219 12.67 -14.89 17.12
C GLY A 219 11.90 -13.95 18.06
N ASN A 220 12.34 -13.86 19.30
CA ASN A 220 11.76 -12.96 20.32
C ASN A 220 10.23 -13.06 20.41
N ARG A 221 9.71 -14.28 20.54
CA ARG A 221 8.27 -14.54 20.62
C ARG A 221 7.73 -14.16 21.99
N ALA A 222 7.00 -13.06 22.06
CA ALA A 222 6.31 -12.58 23.27
C ALA A 222 4.86 -13.09 23.36
N GLY A 223 4.23 -13.45 22.22
CA GLY A 223 2.84 -13.88 22.18
C GLY A 223 2.63 -15.29 22.73
N GLN A 224 1.67 -15.44 23.69
CA GLN A 224 1.32 -16.72 24.30
C GLN A 224 -0.18 -17.00 24.20
N VAL A 225 -0.56 -18.30 24.21
CA VAL A 225 -1.98 -18.71 24.22
C VAL A 225 -2.67 -18.18 25.48
N GLY A 226 -3.86 -17.61 25.32
CA GLY A 226 -4.65 -16.99 26.41
C GLY A 226 -4.27 -15.56 26.73
N GLN A 227 -3.23 -15.01 26.13
CA GLN A 227 -2.84 -13.62 26.31
C GLN A 227 -3.78 -12.69 25.52
N TYR A 228 -4.22 -11.59 26.17
CA TYR A 228 -4.91 -10.51 25.49
C TYR A 228 -3.89 -9.58 24.82
N VAL A 229 -4.10 -9.28 23.56
CA VAL A 229 -3.23 -8.41 22.75
C VAL A 229 -4.02 -7.25 22.16
N LYS A 230 -3.38 -6.09 22.06
CA LYS A 230 -3.94 -4.90 21.41
C LYS A 230 -3.30 -4.73 20.04
N ALA A 231 -3.95 -4.00 19.15
CA ALA A 231 -3.36 -3.61 17.89
C ALA A 231 -1.99 -2.93 18.09
N GLY A 232 -0.97 -3.35 17.33
CA GLY A 232 0.40 -2.85 17.45
C GLY A 232 1.26 -3.53 18.52
N THR A 233 0.72 -4.43 19.36
CA THR A 233 1.53 -5.20 20.32
C THR A 233 2.49 -6.12 19.59
N GLN A 234 3.80 -6.03 19.85
CA GLN A 234 4.78 -6.93 19.25
C GLN A 234 4.58 -8.36 19.74
N LEU A 235 4.38 -9.31 18.80
CA LEU A 235 4.20 -10.72 19.11
C LEU A 235 5.44 -11.55 18.86
N LEU A 236 6.17 -11.30 17.79
CA LEU A 236 7.45 -11.91 17.45
C LEU A 236 8.20 -11.05 16.42
N SER A 237 9.45 -11.40 16.20
CA SER A 237 10.29 -10.82 15.13
C SER A 237 10.60 -11.89 14.09
N LEU A 238 10.47 -11.56 12.81
CA LEU A 238 10.92 -12.40 11.71
C LEU A 238 12.24 -11.89 11.16
N VAL A 239 13.24 -12.75 11.15
CA VAL A 239 14.60 -12.44 10.68
C VAL A 239 14.84 -13.15 9.36
N PRO A 240 14.95 -12.43 8.23
CA PRO A 240 15.20 -13.02 6.92
C PRO A 240 16.70 -13.35 6.79
N LEU A 241 17.11 -14.58 7.11
CA LEU A 241 18.51 -15.01 7.05
C LEU A 241 19.06 -15.14 5.62
N SER A 242 18.19 -15.11 4.61
CA SER A 242 18.58 -15.09 3.19
C SER A 242 19.01 -13.72 2.68
N ARG A 243 18.70 -12.65 3.42
CA ARG A 243 18.96 -11.24 3.04
C ARG A 243 19.74 -10.53 4.14
N VAL A 244 20.92 -11.08 4.47
CA VAL A 244 21.83 -10.47 5.42
C VAL A 244 22.85 -9.60 4.69
N TYR A 245 23.27 -8.53 5.34
CA TYR A 245 24.32 -7.63 4.89
C TYR A 245 25.24 -7.28 6.06
N VAL A 246 26.38 -6.69 5.79
CA VAL A 246 27.29 -6.22 6.83
C VAL A 246 27.29 -4.71 6.86
N THR A 247 27.17 -4.15 8.07
CA THR A 247 27.43 -2.74 8.33
C THR A 247 28.81 -2.62 8.96
N ALA A 248 29.75 -2.05 8.21
CA ALA A 248 31.14 -1.87 8.62
C ALA A 248 31.42 -0.39 8.87
N ASN A 249 31.87 -0.06 10.09
CA ASN A 249 32.14 1.31 10.51
C ASN A 249 33.59 1.66 10.23
N PHE A 250 33.88 2.32 9.11
CA PHE A 250 35.19 2.77 8.74
C PHE A 250 35.49 4.16 9.31
N LYS A 251 36.75 4.42 9.66
CA LYS A 251 37.20 5.75 10.06
C LYS A 251 37.11 6.71 8.87
N GLU A 252 36.79 7.98 9.13
CA GLU A 252 36.73 9.04 8.11
C GLU A 252 37.97 9.05 7.21
N THR A 253 39.17 8.83 7.79
CA THR A 253 40.43 8.82 7.08
C THR A 253 40.60 7.65 6.11
N GLN A 254 39.82 6.58 6.25
CA GLN A 254 39.91 5.38 5.40
C GLN A 254 38.98 5.50 4.17
N LEU A 255 38.03 6.43 4.17
CA LEU A 255 37.02 6.56 3.11
C LEU A 255 37.52 7.24 1.83
N THR A 256 38.70 7.89 1.86
CA THR A 256 39.21 8.74 0.76
C THR A 256 39.18 8.06 -0.62
N HIS A 257 39.50 6.77 -0.67
CA HIS A 257 39.57 5.99 -1.90
C HIS A 257 38.50 4.90 -2.02
N MET A 258 37.57 4.83 -1.07
CA MET A 258 36.48 3.89 -1.13
C MET A 258 35.39 4.36 -2.09
N ARG A 259 34.83 3.43 -2.87
CA ARG A 259 33.73 3.69 -3.82
C ARG A 259 32.74 2.54 -3.77
N PRO A 260 31.41 2.79 -4.05
CA PRO A 260 30.46 1.71 -4.26
C PRO A 260 30.94 0.76 -5.37
N GLY A 261 30.64 -0.52 -5.20
CA GLY A 261 31.06 -1.58 -6.14
C GLY A 261 32.39 -2.23 -5.83
N GLN A 262 33.25 -1.63 -5.00
CA GLN A 262 34.56 -2.23 -4.64
C GLN A 262 34.39 -3.53 -3.86
N LEU A 263 35.29 -4.48 -4.11
CA LEU A 263 35.36 -5.77 -3.41
C LEU A 263 35.68 -5.59 -1.93
N ALA A 264 34.95 -6.31 -1.10
CA ALA A 264 35.09 -6.31 0.35
C ALA A 264 35.14 -7.76 0.85
N ALA A 265 36.31 -8.18 1.34
CA ALA A 265 36.47 -9.46 1.99
C ALA A 265 35.92 -9.39 3.42
N VAL A 266 34.99 -10.24 3.73
CA VAL A 266 34.32 -10.32 5.04
C VAL A 266 34.69 -11.61 5.73
N ALA A 267 35.48 -11.50 6.81
CA ALA A 267 35.84 -12.61 7.69
C ALA A 267 34.88 -12.60 8.89
N VAL A 268 34.17 -13.68 9.14
CA VAL A 268 33.21 -13.81 10.22
C VAL A 268 33.85 -14.47 11.43
N ASP A 269 33.88 -13.84 12.58
CA ASP A 269 34.56 -14.34 13.78
C ASP A 269 34.06 -15.72 14.22
N ALA A 270 32.77 -16.00 14.00
CA ALA A 270 32.17 -17.31 14.30
C ALA A 270 32.60 -18.42 13.31
N TYR A 271 33.19 -18.07 12.17
CA TYR A 271 33.62 -19.01 11.10
C TYR A 271 35.00 -18.59 10.54
N PRO A 272 36.07 -18.72 11.32
CA PRO A 272 37.38 -18.12 10.99
C PRO A 272 38.02 -18.68 9.72
N ASP A 273 37.67 -19.90 9.31
CA ASP A 273 38.20 -20.56 8.12
C ASP A 273 37.49 -20.13 6.82
N LEU A 274 36.47 -19.29 6.90
CA LEU A 274 35.65 -18.89 5.75
C LEU A 274 35.63 -17.37 5.60
N THR A 275 36.05 -16.91 4.43
CA THR A 275 35.92 -15.51 4.01
C THR A 275 34.85 -15.40 2.94
N ILE A 276 34.04 -14.36 3.01
CA ILE A 276 33.00 -14.07 2.04
C ILE A 276 33.42 -12.86 1.23
N ASP A 277 33.40 -12.99 -0.09
CA ASP A 277 33.64 -11.87 -0.99
C ASP A 277 32.36 -11.13 -1.20
N GLY A 278 32.21 -9.99 -0.53
CA GLY A 278 31.11 -9.03 -0.70
C GLY A 278 31.55 -7.84 -1.55
N HIS A 279 30.68 -6.86 -1.68
CA HIS A 279 30.97 -5.57 -2.33
C HIS A 279 30.34 -4.41 -1.57
N ILE A 280 30.96 -3.24 -1.65
CA ILE A 280 30.40 -2.01 -1.09
C ILE A 280 29.13 -1.67 -1.84
N GLU A 281 27.99 -1.63 -1.14
CA GLU A 281 26.70 -1.24 -1.69
C GLU A 281 26.50 0.28 -1.59
N SER A 282 26.73 0.83 -0.39
CA SER A 282 26.49 2.26 -0.13
C SER A 282 27.23 2.74 1.12
N PHE A 283 27.34 4.06 1.23
CA PHE A 283 27.83 4.77 2.41
C PHE A 283 26.65 5.44 3.13
N ALA A 284 26.69 5.42 4.47
CA ALA A 284 25.73 6.20 5.24
C ALA A 284 25.90 7.71 4.97
N PRO A 285 24.83 8.48 4.92
CA PRO A 285 24.89 9.92 4.61
C PRO A 285 25.47 10.75 5.76
N ALA A 286 25.64 10.17 6.97
CA ALA A 286 26.22 10.82 8.13
C ALA A 286 27.04 9.85 8.97
N SER A 287 27.85 10.36 9.89
CA SER A 287 28.59 9.55 10.85
C SER A 287 27.66 8.87 11.86
N GLY A 288 28.08 7.77 12.45
CA GLY A 288 27.31 7.08 13.50
C GLY A 288 27.03 7.94 14.73
N ALA A 289 27.88 8.94 15.01
CA ALA A 289 27.66 9.89 16.10
C ALA A 289 26.46 10.82 15.84
N GLU A 290 26.27 11.26 14.60
CA GLU A 290 25.16 12.16 14.22
C GLU A 290 23.78 11.46 14.33
N PHE A 291 23.72 10.16 14.05
CA PHE A 291 22.49 9.36 14.16
C PHE A 291 22.28 8.74 15.54
N SER A 292 23.18 9.02 16.49
CA SER A 292 23.05 8.51 17.86
C SER A 292 21.97 9.29 18.62
N LEU A 293 21.15 8.57 19.40
CA LEU A 293 20.18 9.19 20.33
C LEU A 293 20.84 10.05 21.41
N LEU A 294 22.10 9.76 21.75
CA LEU A 294 22.91 10.50 22.70
C LEU A 294 24.25 10.81 22.01
N PRO A 295 24.36 11.93 21.27
CA PRO A 295 25.62 12.34 20.68
C PRO A 295 26.68 12.52 21.78
N PRO A 296 27.94 12.09 21.55
CA PRO A 296 29.02 12.29 22.52
C PRO A 296 29.27 13.79 22.64
N ASP A 297 28.86 14.40 23.77
CA ASP A 297 29.11 15.81 24.09
C ASP A 297 30.34 15.92 24.97
N ASN A 298 31.28 16.83 24.59
CA ASN A 298 32.47 17.11 25.39
C ASN A 298 32.12 18.06 26.55
N ALA A 299 31.78 17.48 27.69
CA ALA A 299 31.42 18.22 28.91
C ALA A 299 32.54 19.12 29.48
N THR A 300 33.78 19.04 28.95
CA THR A 300 34.96 19.74 29.53
C THR A 300 35.39 21.00 28.75
N GLY A 301 34.65 21.41 27.71
CA GLY A 301 34.92 22.67 26.98
C GLY A 301 36.19 22.70 26.12
N ASN A 302 36.99 21.65 26.12
CA ASN A 302 38.16 21.52 25.24
C ASN A 302 37.78 20.76 23.96
N PHE A 303 37.88 21.38 22.80
CA PHE A 303 37.63 20.74 21.51
C PHE A 303 38.79 19.75 21.20
N THR A 304 38.48 18.46 21.34
CA THR A 304 39.41 17.40 20.89
C THR A 304 38.84 16.82 19.59
N LYS A 305 39.57 16.91 18.49
CA LYS A 305 39.18 16.29 17.22
C LYS A 305 39.23 14.76 17.37
N ILE A 306 38.05 14.12 17.44
CA ILE A 306 37.91 12.66 17.47
C ILE A 306 37.58 12.19 16.04
N VAL A 307 38.30 11.20 15.53
CA VAL A 307 38.07 10.62 14.22
C VAL A 307 36.67 9.95 14.22
N GLN A 308 35.79 10.43 13.38
CA GLN A 308 34.44 9.89 13.26
C GLN A 308 34.46 8.57 12.47
N ARG A 309 33.47 7.73 12.71
CA ARG A 309 33.21 6.50 11.94
C ARG A 309 31.98 6.68 11.07
N VAL A 310 32.07 6.25 9.83
CA VAL A 310 30.97 6.28 8.86
C VAL A 310 30.58 4.85 8.55
N PRO A 311 29.30 4.48 8.73
CA PRO A 311 28.81 3.16 8.37
C PRO A 311 28.84 2.96 6.85
N VAL A 312 29.39 1.84 6.44
CA VAL A 312 29.44 1.38 5.06
C VAL A 312 28.68 0.07 4.97
N ARG A 313 27.71 0.02 4.07
CA ARG A 313 26.92 -1.19 3.83
C ARG A 313 27.64 -2.05 2.79
N VAL A 314 27.89 -3.29 3.16
CA VAL A 314 28.53 -4.31 2.32
C VAL A 314 27.48 -5.39 2.03
N ALA A 315 27.15 -5.57 0.76
CA ALA A 315 26.26 -6.61 0.29
C ALA A 315 27.01 -7.94 0.19
N LEU A 316 26.37 -9.00 0.62
CA LEU A 316 26.87 -10.36 0.54
C LEU A 316 26.21 -11.10 -0.63
N PRO A 317 26.96 -11.88 -1.43
CA PRO A 317 26.38 -12.64 -2.53
C PRO A 317 25.45 -13.74 -2.01
N ALA A 318 24.27 -13.87 -2.61
CA ALA A 318 23.29 -14.90 -2.22
C ALA A 318 23.82 -16.34 -2.40
N SER A 319 24.86 -16.52 -3.21
CA SER A 319 25.52 -17.81 -3.44
C SER A 319 26.52 -18.21 -2.35
N SER A 320 26.78 -17.35 -1.36
CA SER A 320 27.72 -17.66 -0.27
C SER A 320 27.26 -18.87 0.55
N PRO A 321 28.15 -19.82 0.86
CA PRO A 321 27.83 -21.01 1.66
C PRO A 321 27.41 -20.68 3.10
N LEU A 322 27.65 -19.47 3.57
CA LEU A 322 27.26 -19.00 4.91
C LEU A 322 25.88 -18.33 4.94
N ILE A 323 25.27 -18.02 3.78
CA ILE A 323 23.91 -17.47 3.72
C ILE A 323 22.92 -18.47 4.36
N GLY A 324 22.03 -17.97 5.22
CA GLY A 324 21.14 -18.78 6.06
C GLY A 324 21.77 -19.24 7.39
N ARG A 325 23.11 -19.21 7.53
CA ARG A 325 23.82 -19.53 8.77
C ARG A 325 24.25 -18.28 9.53
N LEU A 326 24.48 -17.18 8.81
CA LEU A 326 24.79 -15.89 9.42
C LEU A 326 23.60 -15.38 10.24
N ARG A 327 23.88 -14.98 11.46
CA ARG A 327 22.89 -14.39 12.37
C ARG A 327 23.15 -12.89 12.50
N PRO A 328 22.15 -12.00 12.41
CA PRO A 328 22.33 -10.60 12.75
C PRO A 328 22.93 -10.44 14.15
N GLY A 329 23.87 -9.51 14.28
CA GLY A 329 24.61 -9.28 15.51
C GLY A 329 25.96 -10.01 15.60
N LEU A 330 26.30 -10.91 14.68
CA LEU A 330 27.64 -11.50 14.62
C LEU A 330 28.67 -10.43 14.24
N SER A 331 29.81 -10.43 14.95
CA SER A 331 30.96 -9.59 14.65
C SER A 331 31.73 -10.14 13.43
N VAL A 332 32.20 -9.23 12.62
CA VAL A 332 33.00 -9.55 11.42
C VAL A 332 34.12 -8.55 11.23
N THR A 333 35.20 -8.98 10.58
CA THR A 333 36.24 -8.08 10.09
C THR A 333 36.03 -7.87 8.60
N VAL A 334 35.95 -6.61 8.17
CA VAL A 334 35.80 -6.25 6.76
C VAL A 334 37.07 -5.61 6.24
N THR A 335 37.59 -6.14 5.13
CA THR A 335 38.76 -5.60 4.44
C THR A 335 38.38 -5.24 3.01
N VAL A 336 38.50 -3.96 2.66
CA VAL A 336 38.22 -3.42 1.33
C VAL A 336 39.50 -3.18 0.57
N ASP A 337 39.55 -3.65 -0.68
CA ASP A 337 40.64 -3.34 -1.60
C ASP A 337 40.30 -2.10 -2.44
N THR A 338 40.94 -0.98 -2.13
CA THR A 338 40.66 0.30 -2.79
C THR A 338 41.37 0.46 -4.16
N ARG A 339 42.07 -0.55 -4.65
CA ARG A 339 42.67 -0.58 -6.01
C ARG A 339 41.65 -0.93 -7.06
N ASP A 340 40.66 -1.74 -6.67
CA ASP A 340 39.55 -2.11 -7.55
C ASP A 340 38.70 -0.85 -7.79
N THR A 341 38.63 -0.43 -9.05
CA THR A 341 37.86 0.75 -9.42
C THR A 341 36.34 0.48 -9.41
N GLY A 342 35.94 -0.75 -9.10
CA GLY A 342 34.52 -1.20 -9.10
C GLY A 342 33.80 -0.72 -10.36
N ASP A 343 33.23 -1.57 -11.15
CA ASP A 343 32.38 -1.21 -12.31
C ASP A 343 31.09 -0.51 -11.83
N GLY A 344 31.23 0.56 -11.02
CA GLY A 344 30.17 1.29 -10.35
C GLY A 344 29.49 2.36 -11.22
N ASP A 345 29.78 2.41 -12.52
CA ASP A 345 29.24 3.45 -13.42
C ASP A 345 27.74 3.22 -13.78
N GLY A 346 27.16 2.09 -13.36
CA GLY A 346 25.77 1.74 -13.68
C GLY A 346 24.69 2.30 -12.75
N LEU A 347 24.97 2.68 -11.52
CA LEU A 347 23.93 3.04 -10.54
C LEU A 347 23.84 4.52 -10.18
N VAL A 348 24.91 5.30 -10.39
CA VAL A 348 24.87 6.75 -10.14
C VAL A 348 24.23 7.52 -11.29
N GLY A 349 24.27 6.99 -12.52
CA GLY A 349 23.61 7.57 -13.70
C GLY A 349 22.06 7.47 -13.68
N ALA A 350 21.50 6.51 -12.97
CA ALA A 350 20.04 6.29 -12.97
C ALA A 350 19.26 7.17 -11.97
N ALA A 351 19.93 7.71 -10.96
CA ALA A 351 19.28 8.55 -9.95
C ALA A 351 19.17 10.02 -10.37
N GLN A 352 19.98 10.50 -11.33
CA GLN A 352 19.91 11.88 -11.83
C GLN A 352 19.00 12.09 -13.04
N ALA A 353 18.48 11.03 -13.66
CA ALA A 353 17.70 11.12 -14.89
C ALA A 353 16.18 11.20 -14.70
N LYS A 354 15.66 11.34 -13.47
CA LYS A 354 14.20 11.42 -13.23
C LYS A 354 13.81 12.46 -12.19
N SER A 355 14.13 13.74 -12.47
CA SER A 355 13.36 14.87 -11.93
C SER A 355 12.34 15.28 -13.01
N PRO A 356 11.03 15.07 -12.82
CA PRO A 356 10.06 15.68 -13.72
C PRO A 356 10.08 17.17 -13.46
N SER A 357 10.35 17.94 -14.51
CA SER A 357 10.16 19.39 -14.55
C SER A 357 8.72 19.72 -14.13
N LEU A 358 8.57 20.34 -12.97
CA LEU A 358 7.38 21.08 -12.59
C LEU A 358 7.37 22.38 -13.43
N ASP A 359 6.79 22.31 -14.62
CA ASP A 359 6.39 23.52 -15.33
C ASP A 359 5.02 23.33 -15.98
N SER A 360 4.20 24.37 -15.83
CA SER A 360 2.88 24.58 -16.44
C SER A 360 1.65 23.92 -15.80
N ALA A 361 1.11 24.57 -14.74
CA ALA A 361 -0.33 24.66 -14.54
C ALA A 361 -0.87 25.91 -15.24
N PRO A 362 -1.88 25.84 -16.13
CA PRO A 362 -2.60 27.02 -16.56
C PRO A 362 -3.62 27.43 -15.51
N ALA A 363 -3.60 28.71 -15.16
CA ALA A 363 -4.65 29.39 -14.42
C ALA A 363 -5.99 29.32 -15.17
N ARG A 364 -7.04 28.82 -14.48
CA ARG A 364 -8.43 29.33 -14.51
C ARG A 364 -9.22 28.73 -13.37
#